data_1896e51b29675e6fe0addb346a9d11d4
#
_entry.id   1896e51b29675e6fe0addb346a9d11d4
#
_cell.length_a   1.000
_cell.length_b   1.000
_cell.length_c   1.000
_cell.angle_alpha   90.00
_cell.angle_beta   90.00
_cell.angle_gamma   90.00
#
_symmetry.space_group_name_H-M   'P 1'
#
loop_
_entity.id
_entity.type
_entity.pdbx_description
1 polymer ?
#
loop_
_entity_poly.entity_id
_entity_poly.type
_entity_poly.pdbx_seq_one_letter_code
_entity_poly.pdbx_strand_id
1 'polypeptide(L)'
;QVPVLAVSGWNDCWPNTVLRLLDNVNAPCRGVSGVWGHVYPNLGGPGPGIDFLGLALAWWDRWLRGDDNGVMDAPALLAYLQDSHNPTPAPSARPGKWVAVNTWPSPEISAKTLHLGPNGLDEAPSVEDFDVEVFSPVWTGLTSGEYMPVAGICELPDDQGPDDALSACFDAAVLDHPLELLGTPLLHLSVTCDREEGLVAARLCDISPDGSSTLMSYGILNLRLRDGRDRVSEVHPGKAMEVTVRLNDLGWRILPGHHLRLALSTQMWPMAWPLAQEATVSIDLAASRLELPVLGPKISGTPTPDLGTPQAADPLPHRVVRQGSGSRKQVHDPLSQEHLLEVKADAGEIEFETTGLRYSSTSSQRYRIVEGDPLSACVEYRADFTFAREDWQVRTESLLVVTCDATQFRLDGRITAYEGTDLVCERTWEERIPRVAY
;
A
#
# COMPACT_ATOMS: atom_id res chain seq x y z
N GLN A 1 10.23 -20.83 -21.36
CA GLN A 1 9.60 -20.11 -20.25
C GLN A 1 10.24 -20.55 -18.94
N VAL A 2 10.57 -19.61 -18.05
CA VAL A 2 11.23 -19.88 -16.78
C VAL A 2 10.15 -20.13 -15.71
N PRO A 3 10.26 -21.19 -14.89
CA PRO A 3 9.38 -21.41 -13.75
C PRO A 3 9.48 -20.26 -12.73
N VAL A 4 8.35 -19.89 -12.11
CA VAL A 4 8.25 -18.73 -11.22
C VAL A 4 7.71 -19.12 -9.84
N LEU A 5 8.45 -18.78 -8.78
CA LEU A 5 7.93 -18.69 -7.41
C LEU A 5 7.71 -17.22 -7.11
N ALA A 6 6.45 -16.81 -7.09
CA ALA A 6 6.05 -15.42 -6.84
C ALA A 6 5.73 -15.24 -5.35
N VAL A 7 6.37 -14.25 -4.71
CA VAL A 7 6.19 -14.01 -3.28
C VAL A 7 6.02 -12.52 -3.03
N SER A 8 5.00 -12.13 -2.26
CA SER A 8 4.75 -10.75 -1.83
C SER A 8 3.96 -10.71 -0.52
N GLY A 9 3.76 -9.52 0.03
CA GLY A 9 2.88 -9.27 1.16
C GLY A 9 1.75 -8.32 0.82
N TRP A 10 0.63 -8.40 1.53
CA TRP A 10 -0.52 -7.50 1.34
C TRP A 10 -0.20 -6.04 1.71
N ASN A 11 0.82 -5.85 2.57
CA ASN A 11 1.29 -4.52 2.96
C ASN A 11 2.53 -4.06 2.18
N ASP A 12 2.91 -4.77 1.11
CA ASP A 12 3.99 -4.37 0.19
C ASP A 12 3.48 -3.32 -0.83
N CYS A 13 4.38 -2.57 -1.45
CA CYS A 13 4.05 -1.68 -2.57
C CYS A 13 3.65 -2.45 -3.86
N TRP A 14 3.89 -3.77 -3.90
CA TRP A 14 3.50 -4.65 -5.02
C TRP A 14 2.54 -5.79 -4.61
N PRO A 15 1.47 -5.53 -3.84
CA PRO A 15 0.58 -6.58 -3.35
C PRO A 15 -0.09 -7.36 -4.48
N ASN A 16 -0.29 -6.72 -5.64
CA ASN A 16 -0.99 -7.27 -6.80
C ASN A 16 -0.11 -8.19 -7.67
N THR A 17 1.18 -8.34 -7.37
CA THR A 17 2.12 -9.02 -8.28
C THR A 17 1.90 -10.52 -8.34
N VAL A 18 1.65 -11.15 -7.18
CA VAL A 18 1.51 -12.62 -7.10
C VAL A 18 0.32 -13.10 -7.91
N LEU A 19 -0.86 -12.50 -7.68
CA LEU A 19 -2.09 -12.92 -8.38
C LEU A 19 -2.00 -12.64 -9.89
N ARG A 20 -1.42 -11.49 -10.28
CA ARG A 20 -1.20 -11.17 -11.71
C ARG A 20 -0.24 -12.16 -12.38
N LEU A 21 0.81 -12.61 -11.71
CA LEU A 21 1.71 -13.61 -12.26
C LEU A 21 1.00 -14.97 -12.43
N LEU A 22 0.22 -15.38 -11.43
CA LEU A 22 -0.58 -16.61 -11.51
C LEU A 22 -1.61 -16.56 -12.64
N ASP A 23 -2.22 -15.41 -12.91
CA ASP A 23 -3.20 -15.21 -13.99
C ASP A 23 -2.57 -15.23 -15.39
N ASN A 24 -1.33 -14.76 -15.55
CA ASN A 24 -0.79 -14.40 -16.86
C ASN A 24 0.45 -15.21 -17.29
N VAL A 25 1.11 -15.92 -16.37
CA VAL A 25 2.32 -16.69 -16.68
C VAL A 25 1.96 -18.10 -17.13
N ASN A 26 2.33 -18.44 -18.37
CA ASN A 26 2.12 -19.79 -18.91
C ASN A 26 3.25 -20.79 -18.55
N ALA A 27 4.15 -20.43 -17.64
CA ALA A 27 5.16 -21.34 -17.08
C ALA A 27 4.64 -21.93 -15.75
N PRO A 28 5.27 -23.02 -15.25
CA PRO A 28 5.01 -23.47 -13.89
C PRO A 28 5.16 -22.31 -12.90
N CYS A 29 4.08 -21.98 -12.19
CA CYS A 29 4.04 -20.86 -11.27
C CYS A 29 3.43 -21.27 -9.93
N ARG A 30 3.98 -20.76 -8.83
CA ARG A 30 3.45 -20.88 -7.48
C ARG A 30 3.49 -19.52 -6.80
N GLY A 31 2.46 -19.21 -6.01
CA GLY A 31 2.31 -17.94 -5.32
C GLY A 31 2.31 -18.10 -3.81
N VAL A 32 2.92 -17.14 -3.12
CA VAL A 32 2.81 -16.97 -1.66
C VAL A 32 2.54 -15.50 -1.37
N SER A 33 1.39 -15.21 -0.76
CA SER A 33 1.02 -13.85 -0.34
C SER A 33 0.79 -13.82 1.16
N GLY A 34 1.70 -13.18 1.89
CA GLY A 34 1.64 -13.04 3.33
C GLY A 34 1.14 -11.67 3.78
N VAL A 35 1.34 -11.36 5.05
CA VAL A 35 0.93 -10.12 5.68
C VAL A 35 2.03 -9.04 5.65
N TRP A 36 3.18 -9.39 5.11
CA TRP A 36 4.41 -8.59 5.20
C TRP A 36 4.34 -7.28 4.40
N GLY A 37 5.15 -6.31 4.80
CA GLY A 37 5.61 -5.21 3.97
C GLY A 37 6.71 -5.66 3.01
N HIS A 38 7.57 -4.72 2.57
CA HIS A 38 8.68 -5.01 1.64
C HIS A 38 9.88 -5.67 2.35
N VAL A 39 9.67 -6.89 2.84
CA VAL A 39 10.69 -7.71 3.54
C VAL A 39 10.60 -9.17 3.13
N TYR A 40 11.69 -9.91 3.37
CA TYR A 40 11.66 -11.35 3.14
C TYR A 40 10.71 -12.05 4.12
N PRO A 41 9.93 -13.05 3.66
CA PRO A 41 8.92 -13.73 4.46
C PRO A 41 9.43 -14.43 5.73
N ASN A 42 10.70 -14.84 5.77
CA ASN A 42 11.30 -15.43 6.96
C ASN A 42 11.60 -14.39 8.05
N LEU A 43 11.70 -13.11 7.71
CA LEU A 43 11.91 -12.03 8.68
C LEU A 43 10.60 -11.61 9.35
N GLY A 44 9.50 -11.62 8.58
CA GLY A 44 8.16 -11.30 9.07
C GLY A 44 8.06 -9.88 9.64
N GLY A 45 7.67 -8.94 8.80
CA GLY A 45 7.44 -7.57 9.21
C GLY A 45 6.19 -6.98 8.51
N PRO A 46 4.98 -7.05 9.15
CA PRO A 46 4.64 -7.77 10.39
C PRO A 46 4.64 -9.29 10.23
N GLY A 47 4.71 -10.04 11.35
CA GLY A 47 4.55 -11.49 11.35
C GLY A 47 3.10 -11.96 11.07
N PRO A 48 2.89 -13.27 10.81
CA PRO A 48 3.86 -14.35 11.01
C PRO A 48 4.86 -14.48 9.86
N GLY A 49 6.11 -14.80 10.18
CA GLY A 49 7.08 -15.28 9.21
C GLY A 49 6.86 -16.76 8.87
N ILE A 50 7.52 -17.26 7.80
CA ILE A 50 7.46 -18.66 7.34
C ILE A 50 8.88 -19.19 7.07
N ASP A 51 9.03 -20.51 6.87
CA ASP A 51 10.28 -21.10 6.36
C ASP A 51 10.44 -20.82 4.85
N PHE A 52 10.63 -19.55 4.53
CA PHE A 52 10.83 -19.10 3.15
C PHE A 52 12.12 -19.64 2.54
N LEU A 53 13.19 -19.76 3.35
CA LEU A 53 14.47 -20.27 2.85
C LEU A 53 14.36 -21.74 2.43
N GLY A 54 13.66 -22.57 3.21
CA GLY A 54 13.37 -23.97 2.85
C GLY A 54 12.50 -24.08 1.60
N LEU A 55 11.45 -23.24 1.48
CA LEU A 55 10.61 -23.17 0.29
C LEU A 55 11.40 -22.77 -0.96
N ALA A 56 12.24 -21.74 -0.87
CA ALA A 56 13.07 -21.25 -1.96
C ALA A 56 14.10 -22.32 -2.38
N LEU A 57 14.73 -22.99 -1.42
CA LEU A 57 15.67 -24.08 -1.69
C LEU A 57 14.99 -25.24 -2.42
N ALA A 58 13.82 -25.70 -1.96
CA ALA A 58 13.05 -26.74 -2.62
C ALA A 58 12.67 -26.36 -4.07
N TRP A 59 12.33 -25.08 -4.29
CA TRP A 59 12.06 -24.56 -5.64
C TRP A 59 13.28 -24.63 -6.54
N TRP A 60 14.47 -24.19 -6.07
CA TRP A 60 15.71 -24.20 -6.84
C TRP A 60 16.23 -25.63 -7.07
N ASP A 61 16.12 -26.55 -6.10
CA ASP A 61 16.50 -27.95 -6.26
C ASP A 61 15.65 -28.62 -7.36
N ARG A 62 14.35 -28.35 -7.41
CA ARG A 62 13.47 -28.84 -8.48
C ARG A 62 13.91 -28.34 -9.86
N TRP A 63 14.13 -27.04 -10.01
CA TRP A 63 14.27 -26.44 -11.34
C TRP A 63 15.71 -26.29 -11.83
N LEU A 64 16.70 -26.24 -10.95
CA LEU A 64 18.11 -26.16 -11.32
C LEU A 64 18.81 -27.51 -11.24
N ARG A 65 18.41 -28.40 -10.33
CA ARG A 65 19.04 -29.71 -10.14
C ARG A 65 18.20 -30.83 -10.72
N GLY A 66 16.90 -30.63 -10.94
CA GLY A 66 15.98 -31.59 -11.48
C GLY A 66 15.44 -32.58 -10.43
N ASP A 67 15.55 -32.25 -9.14
CA ASP A 67 15.10 -33.10 -8.05
C ASP A 67 13.58 -33.20 -8.03
N ASP A 68 13.06 -34.45 -7.89
CA ASP A 68 11.63 -34.67 -7.72
C ASP A 68 11.25 -34.62 -6.23
N ASN A 69 11.06 -33.41 -5.72
CA ASN A 69 10.88 -33.10 -4.31
C ASN A 69 9.45 -32.72 -3.93
N GLY A 70 8.47 -32.89 -4.83
CA GLY A 70 7.06 -32.64 -4.58
C GLY A 70 6.67 -31.14 -4.53
N VAL A 71 7.60 -30.18 -4.74
CA VAL A 71 7.26 -28.74 -4.68
C VAL A 71 6.17 -28.33 -5.68
N MET A 72 6.03 -29.10 -6.78
CA MET A 72 4.98 -28.86 -7.77
C MET A 72 3.63 -29.46 -7.41
N ASP A 73 3.55 -30.32 -6.40
CA ASP A 73 2.30 -30.85 -5.85
C ASP A 73 1.66 -29.90 -4.82
N ALA A 74 2.42 -28.87 -4.41
CA ALA A 74 1.94 -27.80 -3.53
C ALA A 74 0.80 -26.99 -4.18
N PRO A 75 -0.07 -26.33 -3.39
CA PRO A 75 -1.12 -25.44 -3.89
C PRO A 75 -0.59 -24.37 -4.84
N ALA A 76 -1.42 -23.93 -5.80
CA ALA A 76 -1.05 -22.84 -6.70
C ALA A 76 -0.78 -21.53 -5.96
N LEU A 77 -1.55 -21.29 -4.88
CA LEU A 77 -1.41 -20.11 -4.03
C LEU A 77 -1.53 -20.48 -2.54
N LEU A 78 -0.58 -20.01 -1.75
CA LEU A 78 -0.67 -19.94 -0.30
C LEU A 78 -0.91 -18.47 0.07
N ALA A 79 -2.02 -18.20 0.75
CA ALA A 79 -2.42 -16.84 1.09
C ALA A 79 -2.72 -16.70 2.58
N TYR A 80 -2.29 -15.58 3.18
CA TYR A 80 -2.63 -15.24 4.55
C TYR A 80 -3.89 -14.39 4.59
N LEU A 81 -4.93 -14.86 5.26
CA LEU A 81 -6.11 -14.06 5.57
C LEU A 81 -5.89 -13.36 6.90
N GLN A 82 -5.76 -12.03 6.86
CA GLN A 82 -5.70 -11.21 8.07
C GLN A 82 -7.08 -11.19 8.72
N ASP A 83 -7.15 -11.36 10.03
CA ASP A 83 -8.38 -11.16 10.78
C ASP A 83 -8.61 -9.67 11.05
N SER A 84 -9.87 -9.28 11.27
CA SER A 84 -10.20 -7.99 11.84
C SER A 84 -9.33 -7.67 13.06
N HIS A 85 -8.80 -6.48 13.11
CA HIS A 85 -7.95 -5.98 14.18
C HIS A 85 -8.05 -4.46 14.23
N ASN A 86 -7.72 -3.86 15.36
CA ASN A 86 -7.64 -2.41 15.46
C ASN A 86 -6.44 -1.88 14.66
N PRO A 87 -6.55 -0.70 14.04
CA PRO A 87 -5.47 -0.10 13.27
C PRO A 87 -4.23 0.10 14.16
N THR A 88 -3.08 -0.31 13.64
CA THR A 88 -1.80 -0.24 14.34
C THR A 88 -0.69 -0.04 13.33
N PRO A 89 -0.02 1.14 13.32
CA PRO A 89 1.00 1.47 12.32
C PRO A 89 2.29 0.66 12.42
N ALA A 90 2.58 0.06 13.57
CA ALA A 90 3.81 -0.71 13.81
C ALA A 90 3.54 -2.03 14.55
N PRO A 91 2.72 -2.94 14.01
CA PRO A 91 2.44 -4.22 14.64
C PRO A 91 3.63 -5.17 14.51
N SER A 92 3.91 -5.95 15.54
CA SER A 92 4.87 -7.06 15.45
C SER A 92 4.32 -8.25 14.65
N ALA A 93 3.00 -8.46 14.71
CA ALA A 93 2.29 -9.48 13.95
C ALA A 93 0.83 -9.06 13.72
N ARG A 94 0.19 -9.66 12.72
CA ARG A 94 -1.25 -9.55 12.46
C ARG A 94 -1.93 -10.87 12.76
N PRO A 95 -3.09 -10.88 13.43
CA PRO A 95 -3.87 -12.10 13.59
C PRO A 95 -4.39 -12.60 12.25
N GLY A 96 -4.65 -13.90 12.14
CA GLY A 96 -5.20 -14.48 10.92
C GLY A 96 -4.83 -15.94 10.73
N LYS A 97 -5.04 -16.44 9.50
CA LYS A 97 -4.75 -17.84 9.13
C LYS A 97 -4.22 -17.93 7.71
N TRP A 98 -3.41 -18.94 7.45
CA TRP A 98 -3.04 -19.35 6.10
C TRP A 98 -4.15 -20.18 5.44
N VAL A 99 -4.36 -19.98 4.16
CA VAL A 99 -5.23 -20.82 3.31
C VAL A 99 -4.46 -21.29 2.09
N ALA A 100 -4.84 -22.47 1.61
CA ALA A 100 -4.26 -23.14 0.46
C ALA A 100 -5.27 -23.16 -0.70
N VAL A 101 -4.91 -22.59 -1.83
CA VAL A 101 -5.72 -22.54 -3.05
C VAL A 101 -5.06 -23.39 -4.12
N ASN A 102 -5.65 -24.54 -4.44
CA ASN A 102 -5.03 -25.54 -5.30
C ASN A 102 -4.89 -25.10 -6.75
N THR A 103 -5.82 -24.28 -7.25
CA THR A 103 -5.82 -23.76 -8.62
C THR A 103 -6.10 -22.28 -8.62
N TRP A 104 -5.43 -21.53 -9.49
CA TRP A 104 -5.68 -20.10 -9.68
C TRP A 104 -5.89 -19.81 -11.17
N PRO A 105 -6.95 -19.04 -11.59
CA PRO A 105 -8.06 -18.57 -10.75
C PRO A 105 -8.83 -19.73 -10.11
N SER A 106 -9.40 -19.51 -8.93
CA SER A 106 -10.12 -20.53 -8.20
C SER A 106 -11.64 -20.42 -8.40
N PRO A 107 -12.34 -21.52 -8.76
CA PRO A 107 -13.80 -21.53 -8.82
C PRO A 107 -14.48 -21.40 -7.43
N GLU A 108 -13.71 -21.55 -6.37
CA GLU A 108 -14.17 -21.35 -4.98
C GLU A 108 -14.11 -19.89 -4.52
N ILE A 109 -13.67 -18.97 -5.38
CA ILE A 109 -13.73 -17.53 -5.13
C ILE A 109 -14.82 -16.97 -6.04
N SER A 110 -15.87 -16.42 -5.43
CA SER A 110 -17.00 -15.87 -6.15
C SER A 110 -17.13 -14.37 -5.93
N ALA A 111 -17.60 -13.65 -6.95
CA ALA A 111 -17.91 -12.24 -6.80
C ALA A 111 -19.19 -12.07 -5.98
N LYS A 112 -19.12 -11.29 -4.90
CA LYS A 112 -20.27 -10.76 -4.19
C LYS A 112 -20.43 -9.29 -4.57
N THR A 113 -21.59 -8.94 -5.14
CA THR A 113 -21.91 -7.58 -5.53
C THR A 113 -22.63 -6.86 -4.39
N LEU A 114 -22.16 -5.65 -4.06
CA LEU A 114 -22.84 -4.70 -3.21
C LEU A 114 -23.11 -3.42 -4.02
N HIS A 115 -24.32 -2.93 -3.98
CA HIS A 115 -24.74 -1.72 -4.67
C HIS A 115 -24.62 -0.52 -3.74
N LEU A 116 -24.20 0.62 -4.30
CA LEU A 116 -24.18 1.86 -3.57
C LEU A 116 -25.59 2.43 -3.49
N GLY A 117 -25.92 3.03 -2.36
CA GLY A 117 -27.23 3.66 -2.16
C GLY A 117 -27.16 4.75 -1.07
N PRO A 118 -28.22 5.54 -0.89
CA PRO A 118 -28.24 6.63 0.08
C PRO A 118 -28.08 6.17 1.54
N ASN A 119 -28.32 4.89 1.80
CA ASN A 119 -28.21 4.29 3.15
C ASN A 119 -26.92 3.44 3.33
N GLY A 120 -26.03 3.40 2.34
CA GLY A 120 -24.77 2.64 2.39
C GLY A 120 -24.64 1.60 1.28
N LEU A 121 -24.07 0.43 1.61
CA LEU A 121 -23.86 -0.70 0.69
C LEU A 121 -24.92 -1.78 0.95
N ASP A 122 -25.63 -2.22 -0.12
CA ASP A 122 -26.66 -3.26 -0.03
C ASP A 122 -26.49 -4.31 -1.14
N GLU A 123 -26.98 -5.54 -0.91
CA GLU A 123 -27.01 -6.59 -1.93
C GLU A 123 -28.04 -6.30 -3.04
N ALA A 124 -29.07 -5.54 -2.73
CA ALA A 124 -30.08 -5.09 -3.69
C ALA A 124 -29.70 -3.72 -4.26
N PRO A 125 -29.89 -3.51 -5.58
CA PRO A 125 -29.68 -2.18 -6.16
C PRO A 125 -30.69 -1.17 -5.59
N SER A 126 -30.23 0.08 -5.39
CA SER A 126 -31.13 1.19 -5.04
C SER A 126 -32.15 1.40 -6.15
N VAL A 127 -33.40 1.64 -5.74
CA VAL A 127 -34.47 2.06 -6.67
C VAL A 127 -34.58 3.59 -6.78
N GLU A 128 -33.84 4.30 -5.92
CA GLU A 128 -33.80 5.75 -5.94
C GLU A 128 -32.65 6.22 -6.82
N ASP A 129 -32.95 7.14 -7.72
CA ASP A 129 -31.97 7.86 -8.54
C ASP A 129 -31.37 8.97 -7.64
N PHE A 130 -30.13 8.78 -7.22
CA PHE A 130 -29.48 9.68 -6.28
C PHE A 130 -27.99 9.82 -6.60
N ASP A 131 -27.57 11.07 -6.82
CA ASP A 131 -26.17 11.41 -7.00
C ASP A 131 -25.55 11.90 -5.69
N VAL A 132 -24.29 11.51 -5.44
CA VAL A 132 -23.48 12.04 -4.37
C VAL A 132 -22.31 12.82 -4.95
N GLU A 133 -22.20 14.09 -4.56
CA GLU A 133 -21.04 14.91 -4.85
C GLU A 133 -19.91 14.59 -3.87
N VAL A 134 -18.75 14.22 -4.40
CA VAL A 134 -17.52 13.94 -3.63
C VAL A 134 -16.53 15.06 -3.92
N PHE A 135 -16.18 15.78 -2.87
CA PHE A 135 -15.13 16.77 -2.86
C PHE A 135 -14.32 16.56 -1.58
N SER A 136 -13.03 16.31 -1.71
CA SER A 136 -12.14 16.08 -0.57
C SER A 136 -11.05 17.13 -0.53
N PRO A 137 -10.73 17.68 0.66
CA PRO A 137 -9.60 18.58 0.82
C PRO A 137 -8.29 17.96 0.31
N VAL A 138 -7.39 18.79 -0.23
CA VAL A 138 -6.14 18.34 -0.86
C VAL A 138 -5.21 17.53 0.06
N TRP A 139 -5.37 17.65 1.38
CA TRP A 139 -4.60 16.93 2.39
C TRP A 139 -5.21 15.59 2.83
N THR A 140 -6.36 15.19 2.27
CA THR A 140 -6.99 13.88 2.55
C THR A 140 -6.04 12.73 2.20
N GLY A 141 -5.88 11.75 3.09
CA GLY A 141 -5.03 10.57 2.90
C GLY A 141 -3.82 10.48 3.83
N LEU A 142 -3.66 11.41 4.78
CA LEU A 142 -2.50 11.44 5.68
C LEU A 142 -2.39 10.23 6.62
N THR A 143 -3.48 9.45 6.80
CA THR A 143 -3.50 8.23 7.63
C THR A 143 -3.19 6.95 6.85
N SER A 144 -2.91 7.04 5.55
CA SER A 144 -2.76 5.88 4.64
C SER A 144 -1.45 5.08 4.80
N GLY A 145 -0.53 5.48 5.69
CA GLY A 145 0.76 4.80 5.89
C GLY A 145 1.82 5.18 4.84
N GLU A 146 2.83 4.32 4.70
CA GLU A 146 3.88 4.43 3.69
C GLU A 146 3.53 3.64 2.44
N TYR A 147 3.93 4.14 1.27
CA TYR A 147 3.75 3.40 0.01
C TYR A 147 4.54 2.09 -0.02
N MET A 148 5.76 2.10 0.52
CA MET A 148 6.65 0.94 0.55
C MET A 148 7.17 0.70 1.98
N PRO A 149 6.37 0.07 2.86
CA PRO A 149 6.80 -0.27 4.21
C PRO A 149 7.93 -1.33 4.18
N VAL A 150 9.04 -1.06 4.85
CA VAL A 150 10.20 -1.96 4.92
C VAL A 150 10.42 -2.56 6.32
N ALA A 151 9.33 -2.85 7.02
CA ALA A 151 9.31 -3.37 8.39
C ALA A 151 9.90 -2.41 9.44
N GLY A 152 9.83 -1.13 9.18
CA GLY A 152 10.27 -0.09 10.10
C GLY A 152 9.22 0.28 11.15
N ILE A 153 9.37 1.48 11.69
CA ILE A 153 8.51 2.01 12.75
C ILE A 153 7.43 2.89 12.12
N CYS A 154 6.14 2.64 12.47
CA CYS A 154 5.00 3.46 12.07
C CYS A 154 4.79 3.59 10.54
N GLU A 155 5.01 2.52 9.79
CA GLU A 155 4.93 2.52 8.33
C GLU A 155 3.57 2.08 7.77
N LEU A 156 2.82 1.26 8.52
CA LEU A 156 1.50 0.79 8.08
C LEU A 156 0.43 1.85 8.32
N PRO A 157 -0.75 1.72 7.65
CA PRO A 157 -1.87 2.63 7.85
C PRO A 157 -2.32 2.73 9.32
N ASP A 158 -2.66 3.93 9.75
CA ASP A 158 -3.29 4.22 11.03
C ASP A 158 -4.82 4.17 10.92
N ASP A 159 -5.53 4.57 11.98
CA ASP A 159 -6.99 4.71 11.97
C ASP A 159 -7.41 5.63 10.82
N GLN A 160 -8.27 5.11 9.94
CA GLN A 160 -8.75 5.84 8.78
C GLN A 160 -9.90 6.82 9.12
N GLY A 161 -10.38 6.83 10.37
CA GLY A 161 -11.47 7.72 10.79
C GLY A 161 -11.30 9.18 10.41
N PRO A 162 -10.11 9.81 10.59
CA PRO A 162 -9.86 11.17 10.14
C PRO A 162 -10.06 11.39 8.63
N ASP A 163 -9.57 10.46 7.78
CA ASP A 163 -9.73 10.54 6.33
C ASP A 163 -11.15 10.12 5.89
N ASP A 164 -11.83 9.24 6.64
CA ASP A 164 -13.24 8.88 6.40
C ASP A 164 -14.16 10.10 6.58
N ALA A 165 -13.87 10.96 7.56
CA ALA A 165 -14.61 12.21 7.79
C ALA A 165 -14.49 13.22 6.62
N LEU A 166 -13.52 13.02 5.71
CA LEU A 166 -13.24 13.84 4.53
C LEU A 166 -13.68 13.16 3.23
N SER A 167 -14.41 12.05 3.33
CA SER A 167 -14.78 11.16 2.23
C SER A 167 -16.28 10.91 2.21
N ALA A 168 -16.82 10.51 1.06
CA ALA A 168 -18.16 9.92 0.99
C ALA A 168 -18.06 8.45 1.45
N CYS A 169 -18.69 8.11 2.58
CA CYS A 169 -18.63 6.79 3.18
C CYS A 169 -19.93 6.03 2.96
N PHE A 170 -19.79 4.75 2.60
CA PHE A 170 -20.89 3.81 2.39
C PHE A 170 -20.64 2.57 3.24
N ASP A 171 -21.44 2.38 4.28
CA ASP A 171 -21.33 1.27 5.22
C ASP A 171 -22.25 0.11 4.80
N ALA A 172 -21.76 -1.11 4.89
CA ALA A 172 -22.59 -2.31 4.82
C ALA A 172 -23.20 -2.64 6.20
N ALA A 173 -24.15 -3.55 6.21
CA ALA A 173 -24.71 -4.05 7.47
C ALA A 173 -23.63 -4.73 8.33
N VAL A 174 -23.78 -4.63 9.67
CA VAL A 174 -22.94 -5.35 10.62
C VAL A 174 -23.04 -6.85 10.39
N LEU A 175 -21.91 -7.53 10.38
CA LEU A 175 -21.83 -8.96 10.08
C LEU A 175 -22.19 -9.82 11.29
N ASP A 176 -23.06 -10.81 11.09
CA ASP A 176 -23.34 -11.87 12.07
C ASP A 176 -22.39 -13.06 11.94
N HIS A 177 -21.76 -13.21 10.76
CA HIS A 177 -20.82 -14.28 10.43
C HIS A 177 -19.57 -13.72 9.77
N PRO A 178 -18.41 -14.41 9.87
CA PRO A 178 -17.20 -13.96 9.23
C PRO A 178 -17.37 -13.85 7.70
N LEU A 179 -16.84 -12.80 7.10
CA LEU A 179 -16.72 -12.63 5.65
C LEU A 179 -15.26 -12.73 5.25
N GLU A 180 -14.91 -13.77 4.49
CA GLU A 180 -13.54 -14.02 4.03
C GLU A 180 -13.36 -13.55 2.59
N LEU A 181 -12.38 -12.71 2.36
CA LEU A 181 -12.05 -12.11 1.06
C LEU A 181 -10.65 -12.54 0.63
N LEU A 182 -10.51 -12.96 -0.63
CA LEU A 182 -9.20 -13.26 -1.22
C LEU A 182 -9.19 -12.90 -2.70
N GLY A 183 -8.41 -11.91 -3.08
CA GLY A 183 -8.31 -11.45 -4.46
C GLY A 183 -8.45 -9.95 -4.59
N THR A 184 -8.92 -9.48 -5.75
CA THR A 184 -9.04 -8.06 -6.10
C THR A 184 -10.47 -7.57 -5.97
N PRO A 185 -10.78 -6.62 -5.10
CA PRO A 185 -12.04 -5.89 -5.15
C PRO A 185 -12.10 -4.98 -6.37
N LEU A 186 -13.26 -4.89 -7.01
CA LEU A 186 -13.51 -4.02 -8.15
C LEU A 186 -14.67 -3.06 -7.84
N LEU A 187 -14.41 -1.78 -8.01
CA LEU A 187 -15.43 -0.74 -7.83
C LEU A 187 -15.80 -0.17 -9.19
N HIS A 188 -17.04 -0.39 -9.60
CA HIS A 188 -17.62 0.14 -10.83
C HIS A 188 -18.44 1.36 -10.50
N LEU A 189 -18.12 2.48 -11.12
CA LEU A 189 -18.78 3.76 -10.88
C LEU A 189 -19.27 4.38 -12.19
N SER A 190 -20.45 4.98 -12.15
CA SER A 190 -20.89 5.95 -13.13
C SER A 190 -20.66 7.35 -12.53
N VAL A 191 -19.79 8.14 -13.16
CA VAL A 191 -19.34 9.41 -12.59
C VAL A 191 -19.41 10.56 -13.59
N THR A 192 -19.62 11.77 -13.06
CA THR A 192 -19.34 13.03 -13.77
C THR A 192 -18.29 13.80 -13.01
N CYS A 193 -17.51 14.61 -13.71
CA CYS A 193 -16.49 15.49 -13.11
C CYS A 193 -16.76 16.93 -13.57
N ASP A 194 -16.55 17.91 -12.69
CA ASP A 194 -16.73 19.33 -12.99
C ASP A 194 -15.52 19.96 -13.68
N ARG A 195 -14.43 19.19 -13.84
CA ARG A 195 -13.15 19.60 -14.46
C ARG A 195 -12.75 18.65 -15.58
N GLU A 196 -11.74 19.08 -16.38
CA GLU A 196 -11.12 18.25 -17.42
C GLU A 196 -10.17 17.17 -16.88
N GLU A 197 -9.97 17.12 -15.59
CA GLU A 197 -9.22 16.11 -14.83
C GLU A 197 -9.88 15.88 -13.48
N GLY A 198 -9.84 14.64 -13.03
CA GLY A 198 -10.37 14.23 -11.72
C GLY A 198 -9.66 12.98 -11.23
N LEU A 199 -9.71 12.78 -9.93
CA LEU A 199 -9.17 11.60 -9.26
C LEU A 199 -10.28 10.97 -8.44
N VAL A 200 -10.34 9.65 -8.44
CA VAL A 200 -11.14 8.85 -7.50
C VAL A 200 -10.20 7.96 -6.72
N ALA A 201 -10.16 8.14 -5.41
CA ALA A 201 -9.53 7.23 -4.49
C ALA A 201 -10.61 6.49 -3.71
N ALA A 202 -10.52 5.16 -3.71
CA ALA A 202 -11.42 4.26 -3.01
C ALA A 202 -10.64 3.55 -1.91
N ARG A 203 -11.08 3.67 -0.66
CA ARG A 203 -10.57 2.93 0.49
C ARG A 203 -11.61 1.93 0.94
N LEU A 204 -11.22 0.68 1.12
CA LEU A 204 -12.04 -0.39 1.67
C LEU A 204 -11.57 -0.65 3.08
N CYS A 205 -12.43 -0.42 4.07
CA CYS A 205 -12.11 -0.45 5.48
C CYS A 205 -12.96 -1.47 6.24
N ASP A 206 -12.36 -2.04 7.28
CA ASP A 206 -13.00 -2.88 8.28
C ASP A 206 -13.29 -2.01 9.51
N ILE A 207 -14.57 -1.80 9.81
CA ILE A 207 -15.01 -0.98 10.93
C ILE A 207 -15.28 -1.86 12.13
N SER A 208 -14.51 -1.64 13.18
CA SER A 208 -14.63 -2.34 14.46
C SER A 208 -15.86 -1.87 15.25
N PRO A 209 -16.36 -2.67 16.21
CA PRO A 209 -17.49 -2.27 17.08
C PRO A 209 -17.25 -0.99 17.90
N ASP A 210 -16.00 -0.60 18.12
CA ASP A 210 -15.63 0.64 18.80
C ASP A 210 -15.55 1.84 17.86
N GLY A 211 -15.78 1.63 16.55
CA GLY A 211 -15.79 2.66 15.51
C GLY A 211 -14.43 2.92 14.88
N SER A 212 -13.35 2.22 15.28
CA SER A 212 -12.05 2.34 14.61
C SER A 212 -12.11 1.76 13.19
N SER A 213 -11.42 2.41 12.26
CA SER A 213 -11.45 2.13 10.83
C SER A 213 -10.10 1.61 10.35
N THR A 214 -10.03 0.31 10.01
CA THR A 214 -8.80 -0.34 9.54
C THR A 214 -8.79 -0.47 8.02
N LEU A 215 -7.77 0.09 7.37
CA LEU A 215 -7.60 -0.02 5.91
C LEU A 215 -7.30 -1.47 5.52
N MET A 216 -8.15 -2.07 4.70
CA MET A 216 -7.95 -3.40 4.13
C MET A 216 -7.32 -3.34 2.74
N SER A 217 -7.78 -2.41 1.91
CA SER A 217 -7.33 -2.22 0.54
C SER A 217 -7.67 -0.83 0.04
N TYR A 218 -6.97 -0.35 -0.97
CA TYR A 218 -7.28 0.90 -1.65
C TYR A 218 -7.01 0.81 -3.15
N GLY A 219 -7.64 1.70 -3.92
CA GLY A 219 -7.38 1.91 -5.33
C GLY A 219 -7.46 3.40 -5.67
N ILE A 220 -6.62 3.85 -6.59
CA ILE A 220 -6.59 5.24 -7.04
C ILE A 220 -6.69 5.25 -8.57
N LEU A 221 -7.61 6.03 -9.10
CA LEU A 221 -7.82 6.21 -10.52
C LEU A 221 -7.80 7.69 -10.89
N ASN A 222 -6.82 8.11 -11.69
CA ASN A 222 -6.93 9.34 -12.44
C ASN A 222 -7.91 9.11 -13.60
N LEU A 223 -8.98 9.90 -13.68
CA LEU A 223 -10.06 9.73 -14.68
C LEU A 223 -9.55 9.84 -16.12
N ARG A 224 -8.42 10.52 -16.35
CA ARG A 224 -7.76 10.57 -17.65
C ARG A 224 -7.08 9.24 -18.03
N LEU A 225 -6.86 8.31 -17.08
CA LEU A 225 -6.27 6.99 -17.28
C LEU A 225 -7.31 5.84 -17.16
N ARG A 226 -8.62 6.15 -17.24
CA ARG A 226 -9.70 5.17 -17.07
C ARG A 226 -9.69 4.03 -18.10
N ASP A 227 -9.20 4.31 -19.31
CA ASP A 227 -9.17 3.34 -20.41
C ASP A 227 -7.83 2.60 -20.55
N GLY A 228 -6.88 2.84 -19.66
CA GLY A 228 -5.56 2.23 -19.63
C GLY A 228 -4.47 3.20 -19.19
N ARG A 229 -3.33 2.68 -18.73
CA ARG A 229 -2.19 3.50 -18.29
C ARG A 229 -1.27 3.92 -19.43
N ASP A 230 -1.47 3.38 -20.62
CA ASP A 230 -0.69 3.61 -21.82
C ASP A 230 -1.27 4.72 -22.71
N ARG A 231 -2.46 5.24 -22.37
CA ARG A 231 -3.14 6.30 -23.11
C ARG A 231 -3.91 7.23 -22.20
N VAL A 232 -3.92 8.49 -22.59
CA VAL A 232 -4.70 9.54 -21.91
C VAL A 232 -6.03 9.70 -22.60
N SER A 233 -7.12 9.63 -21.81
CA SER A 233 -8.49 9.85 -22.28
C SER A 233 -8.98 11.23 -21.83
N GLU A 234 -9.69 11.95 -22.70
CA GLU A 234 -10.27 13.25 -22.36
C GLU A 234 -11.42 13.07 -21.34
N VAL A 235 -11.45 13.98 -20.36
CA VAL A 235 -12.56 14.16 -19.44
C VAL A 235 -13.31 15.41 -19.84
N HIS A 236 -14.60 15.27 -20.13
CA HIS A 236 -15.46 16.40 -20.49
C HIS A 236 -16.30 16.78 -19.27
N PRO A 237 -16.17 18.00 -18.74
CA PRO A 237 -16.93 18.46 -17.58
C PRO A 237 -18.44 18.25 -17.74
N GLY A 238 -19.08 17.68 -16.72
CA GLY A 238 -20.50 17.39 -16.68
C GLY A 238 -20.97 16.22 -17.56
N LYS A 239 -20.06 15.51 -18.26
CA LYS A 239 -20.42 14.33 -19.06
C LYS A 239 -20.19 13.07 -18.24
N ALA A 240 -21.22 12.22 -18.13
CA ALA A 240 -21.14 10.93 -17.46
C ALA A 240 -20.14 9.97 -18.15
N MET A 241 -19.42 9.20 -17.34
CA MET A 241 -18.48 8.17 -17.78
C MET A 241 -18.53 6.98 -16.84
N GLU A 242 -18.40 5.78 -17.40
CA GLU A 242 -18.24 4.55 -16.65
C GLU A 242 -16.74 4.34 -16.35
N VAL A 243 -16.43 4.08 -15.09
CA VAL A 243 -15.06 3.81 -14.67
C VAL A 243 -14.98 2.60 -13.75
N THR A 244 -13.85 1.91 -13.76
CA THR A 244 -13.57 0.83 -12.83
C THR A 244 -12.32 1.17 -12.03
N VAL A 245 -12.49 1.33 -10.72
CA VAL A 245 -11.37 1.45 -9.80
C VAL A 245 -11.01 0.04 -9.31
N ARG A 246 -9.85 -0.45 -9.74
CA ARG A 246 -9.30 -1.70 -9.24
C ARG A 246 -8.57 -1.42 -7.94
N LEU A 247 -9.02 -2.01 -6.83
CA LEU A 247 -8.32 -1.92 -5.55
C LEU A 247 -7.15 -2.91 -5.52
N ASN A 248 -6.28 -2.77 -4.54
CA ASN A 248 -5.20 -3.71 -4.32
C ASN A 248 -5.73 -5.09 -3.92
N ASP A 249 -5.01 -6.12 -4.32
CA ASP A 249 -5.29 -7.50 -3.91
C ASP A 249 -5.19 -7.61 -2.39
N LEU A 250 -6.05 -8.42 -1.78
CA LEU A 250 -6.11 -8.60 -0.34
C LEU A 250 -6.41 -10.06 0.06
N GLY A 251 -6.01 -10.41 1.27
CA GLY A 251 -6.48 -11.56 2.02
C GLY A 251 -6.98 -11.08 3.38
N TRP A 252 -8.31 -11.10 3.60
CA TRP A 252 -8.91 -10.53 4.81
C TRP A 252 -10.10 -11.35 5.30
N ARG A 253 -10.27 -11.45 6.61
CA ARG A 253 -11.43 -12.03 7.27
C ARG A 253 -12.06 -11.02 8.20
N ILE A 254 -13.17 -10.42 7.76
CA ILE A 254 -13.96 -9.51 8.59
C ILE A 254 -14.73 -10.36 9.61
N LEU A 255 -14.56 -10.06 10.88
CA LEU A 255 -15.14 -10.83 11.99
C LEU A 255 -16.58 -10.39 12.31
N PRO A 256 -17.40 -11.25 12.96
CA PRO A 256 -18.73 -10.86 13.43
C PRO A 256 -18.69 -9.62 14.34
N GLY A 257 -19.70 -8.77 14.22
CA GLY A 257 -19.78 -7.49 14.94
C GLY A 257 -19.09 -6.33 14.23
N HIS A 258 -18.23 -6.60 13.23
CA HIS A 258 -17.63 -5.61 12.34
C HIS A 258 -18.51 -5.36 11.11
N HIS A 259 -18.21 -4.32 10.36
CA HIS A 259 -18.82 -4.08 9.06
C HIS A 259 -17.82 -3.51 8.06
N LEU A 260 -18.18 -3.64 6.78
CA LEU A 260 -17.41 -3.10 5.67
C LEU A 260 -17.79 -1.63 5.44
N ARG A 261 -16.79 -0.78 5.20
CA ARG A 261 -16.93 0.60 4.72
C ARG A 261 -16.21 0.77 3.40
N LEU A 262 -16.88 1.36 2.41
CA LEU A 262 -16.27 1.95 1.23
C LEU A 262 -16.22 3.47 1.43
N ALA A 263 -15.02 4.05 1.44
CA ALA A 263 -14.81 5.48 1.53
C ALA A 263 -14.25 6.02 0.21
N LEU A 264 -14.93 6.99 -0.39
CA LEU A 264 -14.59 7.60 -1.68
C LEU A 264 -14.14 9.04 -1.49
N SER A 265 -13.00 9.37 -2.05
CA SER A 265 -12.42 10.72 -2.01
C SER A 265 -11.87 11.14 -3.36
N THR A 266 -11.69 12.45 -3.57
CA THR A 266 -11.07 13.01 -4.77
C THR A 266 -9.58 13.29 -4.57
N GLN A 267 -9.03 12.93 -3.41
CA GLN A 267 -7.63 13.09 -3.02
C GLN A 267 -7.17 11.87 -2.21
N MET A 268 -5.86 11.62 -2.23
CA MET A 268 -5.20 10.63 -1.35
C MET A 268 -3.71 11.01 -1.16
N TRP A 269 -3.49 12.19 -0.57
CA TRP A 269 -2.15 12.70 -0.28
C TRP A 269 -1.52 11.99 0.94
N PRO A 270 -0.23 11.60 0.93
CA PRO A 270 0.74 11.74 -0.16
C PRO A 270 0.83 10.53 -1.10
N MET A 271 -0.09 9.56 -1.02
CA MET A 271 -0.10 8.37 -1.89
C MET A 271 -0.28 8.72 -3.38
N ALA A 272 -1.04 9.78 -3.65
CA ALA A 272 -1.16 10.37 -4.96
C ALA A 272 -0.83 11.86 -4.88
N TRP A 273 -0.07 12.37 -5.86
CA TRP A 273 0.14 13.80 -5.99
C TRP A 273 -1.17 14.48 -6.42
N PRO A 274 -1.55 15.63 -5.81
CA PRO A 274 -2.78 16.33 -6.16
C PRO A 274 -2.79 16.75 -7.64
N LEU A 275 -3.96 16.75 -8.25
CA LEU A 275 -4.16 17.33 -9.59
C LEU A 275 -3.93 18.85 -9.55
N ALA A 276 -3.78 19.47 -10.74
CA ALA A 276 -3.50 20.91 -10.81
C ALA A 276 -4.62 21.80 -10.26
N GLN A 277 -5.85 21.28 -10.23
CA GLN A 277 -7.04 21.91 -9.69
C GLN A 277 -7.83 20.91 -8.85
N GLU A 278 -8.49 21.40 -7.81
CA GLU A 278 -9.48 20.62 -7.10
C GLU A 278 -10.68 20.36 -7.99
N ALA A 279 -11.22 19.16 -7.94
CA ALA A 279 -12.37 18.74 -8.75
C ALA A 279 -13.43 18.11 -7.85
N THR A 280 -14.70 18.35 -8.20
CA THR A 280 -15.84 17.61 -7.65
C THR A 280 -16.19 16.47 -8.59
N VAL A 281 -16.35 15.28 -8.04
CA VAL A 281 -16.82 14.10 -8.75
C VAL A 281 -18.21 13.74 -8.24
N SER A 282 -19.22 13.79 -9.10
CA SER A 282 -20.57 13.30 -8.78
C SER A 282 -20.68 11.85 -9.18
N ILE A 283 -21.24 11.02 -8.30
CA ILE A 283 -21.37 9.58 -8.46
C ILE A 283 -22.85 9.23 -8.51
N ASP A 284 -23.30 8.63 -9.63
CA ASP A 284 -24.61 7.99 -9.74
C ASP A 284 -24.60 6.70 -8.91
N LEU A 285 -25.25 6.72 -7.76
CA LEU A 285 -25.28 5.58 -6.85
C LEU A 285 -26.03 4.39 -7.42
N ALA A 286 -27.12 4.63 -8.15
CA ALA A 286 -27.97 3.56 -8.71
C ALA A 286 -27.22 2.74 -9.78
N ALA A 287 -26.30 3.38 -10.52
CA ALA A 287 -25.46 2.72 -11.52
C ALA A 287 -24.12 2.19 -10.96
N SER A 288 -23.84 2.40 -9.67
CA SER A 288 -22.54 2.10 -9.06
C SER A 288 -22.59 0.87 -8.14
N ARG A 289 -21.53 0.05 -8.18
CA ARG A 289 -21.44 -1.18 -7.39
C ARG A 289 -20.01 -1.56 -7.05
N LEU A 290 -19.86 -2.25 -5.93
CA LEU A 290 -18.63 -2.88 -5.44
C LEU A 290 -18.71 -4.39 -5.61
N GLU A 291 -17.72 -5.00 -6.25
CA GLU A 291 -17.57 -6.45 -6.36
C GLU A 291 -16.45 -6.93 -5.43
N LEU A 292 -16.78 -7.84 -4.53
CA LEU A 292 -15.87 -8.41 -3.52
C LEU A 292 -15.52 -9.86 -3.87
N PRO A 293 -14.23 -10.26 -3.83
CA PRO A 293 -13.80 -11.64 -4.08
C PRO A 293 -14.00 -12.50 -2.83
N VAL A 294 -15.19 -13.09 -2.66
CA VAL A 294 -15.54 -13.90 -1.48
C VAL A 294 -15.01 -15.31 -1.59
N LEU A 295 -14.28 -15.72 -0.57
CA LEU A 295 -13.71 -17.07 -0.46
C LEU A 295 -14.78 -18.08 -0.03
N GLY A 296 -14.93 -19.14 -0.78
CA GLY A 296 -15.90 -20.19 -0.51
C GLY A 296 -15.52 -21.14 0.64
N PRO A 297 -16.51 -21.82 1.24
CA PRO A 297 -16.32 -22.62 2.45
C PRO A 297 -15.40 -23.84 2.26
N LYS A 298 -15.21 -24.34 1.02
CA LYS A 298 -14.31 -25.45 0.77
C LYS A 298 -12.85 -25.11 1.01
N ILE A 299 -12.42 -23.88 0.73
CA ILE A 299 -11.05 -23.41 1.04
C ILE A 299 -11.00 -22.92 2.47
N SER A 300 -11.97 -22.09 2.86
CA SER A 300 -12.07 -21.52 4.21
C SER A 300 -12.07 -22.58 5.33
N GLY A 301 -12.68 -23.72 5.10
CA GLY A 301 -12.78 -24.85 6.04
C GLY A 301 -11.60 -25.83 6.02
N THR A 302 -10.57 -25.62 5.17
CA THR A 302 -9.39 -26.51 5.15
C THR A 302 -8.49 -26.25 6.36
N PRO A 303 -7.75 -27.28 6.84
CA PRO A 303 -6.73 -27.07 7.85
C PRO A 303 -5.69 -26.04 7.37
N THR A 304 -5.23 -25.19 8.29
CA THR A 304 -4.15 -24.23 8.01
C THR A 304 -2.89 -25.00 7.58
N PRO A 305 -2.30 -24.68 6.41
CA PRO A 305 -1.07 -25.33 5.97
C PRO A 305 0.09 -24.98 6.92
N ASP A 306 0.93 -25.99 7.19
CA ASP A 306 2.18 -25.77 7.92
C ASP A 306 3.23 -25.21 6.95
N LEU A 307 3.67 -23.99 7.18
CA LEU A 307 4.69 -23.32 6.37
C LEU A 307 6.07 -23.32 7.05
N GLY A 308 6.24 -24.17 8.06
CA GLY A 308 7.49 -24.34 8.79
C GLY A 308 7.86 -23.18 9.71
N THR A 309 8.98 -23.33 10.40
CA THR A 309 9.50 -22.30 11.29
C THR A 309 10.44 -21.38 10.53
N PRO A 310 10.26 -20.05 10.61
CA PRO A 310 11.17 -19.10 9.99
C PRO A 310 12.62 -19.33 10.39
N GLN A 311 13.51 -19.32 9.40
CA GLN A 311 14.93 -19.45 9.61
C GLN A 311 15.64 -18.19 9.12
N ALA A 312 16.65 -17.76 9.85
CA ALA A 312 17.56 -16.68 9.46
C ALA A 312 18.96 -17.03 9.92
N ALA A 313 19.96 -16.53 9.20
CA ALA A 313 21.33 -16.56 9.72
C ALA A 313 21.43 -15.66 10.95
N ASP A 314 22.30 -16.02 11.86
CA ASP A 314 22.63 -15.12 12.97
C ASP A 314 23.15 -13.79 12.40
N PRO A 315 22.73 -12.65 12.97
CA PRO A 315 23.26 -11.36 12.57
C PRO A 315 24.77 -11.32 12.78
N LEU A 316 25.48 -10.60 11.91
CA LEU A 316 26.91 -10.38 12.11
C LEU A 316 27.14 -9.81 13.51
N PRO A 317 28.15 -10.34 14.27
CA PRO A 317 28.47 -9.84 15.59
C PRO A 317 28.69 -8.33 15.55
N HIS A 318 27.87 -7.60 16.29
CA HIS A 318 27.95 -6.14 16.34
C HIS A 318 27.61 -5.61 17.73
N ARG A 319 28.14 -4.46 18.02
CA ARG A 319 27.83 -3.68 19.22
C ARG A 319 26.95 -2.48 18.83
N VAL A 320 25.87 -2.28 19.54
CA VAL A 320 25.06 -1.06 19.40
C VAL A 320 25.79 0.07 20.13
N VAL A 321 26.25 1.06 19.38
CA VAL A 321 26.93 2.26 19.89
C VAL A 321 25.91 3.30 20.32
N ARG A 322 24.88 3.49 19.51
CA ARG A 322 23.75 4.40 19.76
C ARG A 322 22.45 3.75 19.28
N GLN A 323 21.43 3.78 20.12
CA GLN A 323 20.10 3.27 19.75
C GLN A 323 19.47 4.12 18.64
N GLY A 324 18.77 3.44 17.75
CA GLY A 324 17.94 4.07 16.74
C GLY A 324 16.61 4.62 17.30
N SER A 325 15.97 5.44 16.51
CA SER A 325 14.66 6.00 16.82
C SER A 325 13.88 6.32 15.55
N GLY A 326 12.55 6.43 15.65
CA GLY A 326 11.71 6.86 14.56
C GLY A 326 10.51 7.66 15.05
N SER A 327 9.94 8.45 14.17
CA SER A 327 8.68 9.17 14.45
C SER A 327 7.92 9.45 13.17
N ARG A 328 6.59 9.42 13.27
CA ARG A 328 5.65 9.90 12.25
C ARG A 328 4.74 10.92 12.92
N LYS A 329 4.67 12.13 12.38
CA LYS A 329 3.91 13.23 12.95
C LYS A 329 3.09 13.92 11.88
N GLN A 330 1.83 14.17 12.19
CA GLN A 330 0.96 15.05 11.43
C GLN A 330 0.85 16.37 12.19
N VAL A 331 1.07 17.47 11.49
CA VAL A 331 1.00 18.83 12.06
C VAL A 331 0.12 19.67 11.15
N HIS A 332 -0.84 20.37 11.72
CA HIS A 332 -1.61 21.38 11.04
C HIS A 332 -1.29 22.75 11.68
N ASP A 333 -0.88 23.71 10.86
CA ASP A 333 -0.71 25.10 11.26
C ASP A 333 -1.94 25.92 10.82
N PRO A 334 -2.82 26.30 11.75
CA PRO A 334 -4.04 27.01 11.41
C PRO A 334 -3.83 28.45 10.91
N LEU A 335 -2.61 29.00 11.05
CA LEU A 335 -2.31 30.34 10.53
C LEU A 335 -1.95 30.33 9.06
N SER A 336 -1.10 29.38 8.65
CA SER A 336 -0.70 29.18 7.25
C SER A 336 -1.61 28.23 6.50
N GLN A 337 -2.51 27.52 7.20
CA GLN A 337 -3.35 26.44 6.67
C GLN A 337 -2.49 25.29 6.05
N GLU A 338 -1.24 25.15 6.53
CA GLU A 338 -0.33 24.09 6.06
C GLU A 338 -0.58 22.79 6.84
N HIS A 339 -0.71 21.69 6.11
CA HIS A 339 -0.63 20.33 6.62
C HIS A 339 0.74 19.75 6.31
N LEU A 340 1.41 19.25 7.34
CA LEU A 340 2.72 18.60 7.27
C LEU A 340 2.61 17.17 7.81
N LEU A 341 2.98 16.19 6.99
CA LEU A 341 3.35 14.86 7.46
C LEU A 341 4.88 14.79 7.51
N GLU A 342 5.44 14.60 8.70
CA GLU A 342 6.88 14.42 8.91
C GLU A 342 7.17 12.98 9.36
N VAL A 343 8.04 12.29 8.62
CA VAL A 343 8.55 10.96 8.98
C VAL A 343 10.04 11.06 9.19
N LYS A 344 10.52 10.59 10.33
CA LYS A 344 11.95 10.52 10.65
C LYS A 344 12.34 9.11 11.03
N ALA A 345 13.44 8.64 10.48
CA ALA A 345 14.06 7.39 10.85
C ALA A 345 15.55 7.62 11.14
N ASP A 346 16.01 7.09 12.25
CA ASP A 346 17.40 7.06 12.66
C ASP A 346 17.73 5.60 12.99
N ALA A 347 18.57 4.94 12.19
CA ALA A 347 18.97 3.56 12.40
C ALA A 347 19.86 3.37 13.64
N GLY A 348 20.26 4.46 14.31
CA GLY A 348 21.24 4.44 15.36
C GLY A 348 22.67 4.35 14.82
N GLU A 349 23.57 3.82 15.62
CA GLU A 349 24.95 3.53 15.23
C GLU A 349 25.33 2.15 15.73
N ILE A 350 25.82 1.31 14.83
CA ILE A 350 26.36 -0.03 15.15
C ILE A 350 27.82 -0.12 14.75
N GLU A 351 28.57 -0.98 15.47
CA GLU A 351 29.96 -1.34 15.16
C GLU A 351 30.05 -2.84 14.95
N PHE A 352 30.47 -3.28 13.76
CA PHE A 352 30.70 -4.68 13.46
C PHE A 352 31.99 -5.14 14.11
N GLU A 353 31.90 -6.07 15.07
CA GLU A 353 33.04 -6.51 15.90
C GLU A 353 34.18 -7.14 15.11
N THR A 354 33.85 -7.82 14.00
CA THR A 354 34.87 -8.48 13.15
C THR A 354 35.74 -7.53 12.34
N THR A 355 35.23 -6.33 12.04
CA THR A 355 35.89 -5.38 11.13
C THR A 355 36.16 -4.03 11.77
N GLY A 356 35.57 -3.74 12.94
CA GLY A 356 35.58 -2.42 13.56
C GLY A 356 34.83 -1.35 12.76
N LEU A 357 34.09 -1.76 11.72
CA LEU A 357 33.33 -0.82 10.90
C LEU A 357 32.10 -0.31 11.65
N ARG A 358 31.98 0.98 11.83
CA ARG A 358 30.81 1.66 12.34
C ARG A 358 29.93 2.11 11.17
N TYR A 359 28.63 1.95 11.35
CA TYR A 359 27.60 2.37 10.41
C TYR A 359 26.49 3.12 11.13
N SER A 360 26.08 4.23 10.56
CA SER A 360 24.86 4.94 10.97
C SER A 360 24.15 5.55 9.77
N SER A 361 22.82 5.67 9.87
CA SER A 361 22.00 6.37 8.87
C SER A 361 20.84 7.11 9.52
N THR A 362 20.51 8.24 8.93
CA THR A 362 19.28 9.00 9.28
C THR A 362 18.54 9.36 8.00
N SER A 363 17.21 9.40 8.08
CA SER A 363 16.40 9.94 7.00
C SER A 363 15.24 10.77 7.56
N SER A 364 14.77 11.72 6.75
CA SER A 364 13.54 12.47 7.01
C SER A 364 12.79 12.71 5.73
N GLN A 365 11.47 12.55 5.82
CA GLN A 365 10.53 12.84 4.74
C GLN A 365 9.56 13.89 5.27
N ARG A 366 9.29 14.93 4.47
CA ARG A 366 8.34 15.99 4.81
C ARG A 366 7.42 16.21 3.62
N TYR A 367 6.16 15.91 3.83
CA TYR A 367 5.09 16.08 2.85
C TYR A 367 4.26 17.28 3.30
N ARG A 368 4.30 18.38 2.54
CA ARG A 368 3.61 19.64 2.87
C ARG A 368 2.58 19.98 1.82
N ILE A 369 1.45 20.49 2.26
CA ILE A 369 0.39 21.00 1.40
C ILE A 369 -0.42 22.06 2.15
N VAL A 370 -0.88 23.10 1.45
CA VAL A 370 -1.74 24.16 1.99
C VAL A 370 -3.17 23.92 1.55
N GLU A 371 -4.13 24.09 2.45
CA GLU A 371 -5.56 23.94 2.13
C GLU A 371 -5.97 24.82 0.95
N GLY A 372 -6.75 24.24 0.02
CA GLY A 372 -7.26 24.93 -1.16
C GLY A 372 -6.20 25.28 -2.21
N ASP A 373 -4.94 24.90 -2.01
CA ASP A 373 -3.86 25.11 -2.99
C ASP A 373 -3.14 23.80 -3.34
N PRO A 374 -3.65 23.03 -4.31
CA PRO A 374 -3.03 21.78 -4.75
C PRO A 374 -1.61 21.97 -5.33
N LEU A 375 -1.26 23.17 -5.80
CA LEU A 375 0.05 23.46 -6.36
C LEU A 375 1.11 23.78 -5.27
N SER A 376 0.69 23.96 -4.02
CA SER A 376 1.58 24.09 -2.87
C SER A 376 2.23 22.77 -2.45
N ALA A 377 1.77 21.63 -2.99
CA ALA A 377 2.30 20.30 -2.68
C ALA A 377 3.83 20.25 -2.83
N CYS A 378 4.50 19.84 -1.75
CA CYS A 378 5.97 19.77 -1.69
C CYS A 378 6.39 18.55 -0.90
N VAL A 379 7.31 17.79 -1.46
CA VAL A 379 7.97 16.66 -0.78
C VAL A 379 9.45 16.98 -0.64
N GLU A 380 9.96 16.89 0.58
CA GLU A 380 11.38 16.99 0.89
C GLU A 380 11.84 15.66 1.48
N TYR A 381 12.87 15.04 0.88
CA TYR A 381 13.53 13.85 1.36
C TYR A 381 15.00 14.15 1.66
N ARG A 382 15.46 13.82 2.87
CA ARG A 382 16.86 13.88 3.29
C ARG A 382 17.31 12.51 3.74
N ALA A 383 18.53 12.15 3.40
CA ALA A 383 19.18 10.94 3.91
C ALA A 383 20.67 11.17 4.11
N ASP A 384 21.16 10.75 5.27
CA ASP A 384 22.57 10.82 5.65
C ASP A 384 23.07 9.42 5.99
N PHE A 385 24.23 9.05 5.46
CA PHE A 385 24.90 7.78 5.74
C PHE A 385 26.32 8.05 6.20
N THR A 386 26.77 7.38 7.28
CA THR A 386 28.13 7.48 7.76
C THR A 386 28.72 6.07 7.92
N PHE A 387 29.93 5.92 7.43
CA PHE A 387 30.79 4.76 7.68
C PHE A 387 32.10 5.23 8.31
N ALA A 388 32.55 4.56 9.36
CA ALA A 388 33.79 4.90 10.05
C ALA A 388 34.51 3.66 10.51
N ARG A 389 35.84 3.67 10.46
CA ARG A 389 36.71 2.64 11.02
C ARG A 389 38.04 3.26 11.37
N GLU A 390 38.46 3.13 12.64
CA GLU A 390 39.66 3.79 13.16
C GLU A 390 39.61 5.31 12.90
N ASP A 391 40.57 5.86 12.16
CA ASP A 391 40.68 7.27 11.75
C ASP A 391 40.03 7.56 10.39
N TRP A 392 39.59 6.52 9.67
CA TRP A 392 38.86 6.68 8.41
C TRP A 392 37.37 6.90 8.65
N GLN A 393 36.81 7.97 8.08
CA GLN A 393 35.40 8.28 8.14
C GLN A 393 34.94 8.85 6.80
N VAL A 394 33.80 8.33 6.29
CA VAL A 394 33.12 8.89 5.13
C VAL A 394 31.66 9.14 5.46
N ARG A 395 31.11 10.18 4.88
CA ARG A 395 29.70 10.58 5.06
C ARG A 395 29.13 11.04 3.73
N THR A 396 27.86 10.67 3.46
CA THR A 396 27.04 11.23 2.38
C THR A 396 25.84 11.92 2.95
N GLU A 397 25.49 13.09 2.39
CA GLU A 397 24.28 13.83 2.69
C GLU A 397 23.49 13.99 1.39
N SER A 398 22.23 13.59 1.38
CA SER A 398 21.35 13.67 0.22
C SER A 398 20.13 14.53 0.53
N LEU A 399 19.72 15.34 -0.43
CA LEU A 399 18.51 16.13 -0.41
C LEU A 399 17.80 15.99 -1.75
N LEU A 400 16.50 15.69 -1.71
CA LEU A 400 15.60 15.79 -2.85
C LEU A 400 14.40 16.65 -2.46
N VAL A 401 14.07 17.63 -3.28
CA VAL A 401 12.85 18.44 -3.14
C VAL A 401 12.04 18.27 -4.42
N VAL A 402 10.77 17.88 -4.26
CA VAL A 402 9.82 17.79 -5.36
C VAL A 402 8.72 18.80 -5.13
N THR A 403 8.49 19.63 -6.12
CA THR A 403 7.41 20.64 -6.18
C THR A 403 6.69 20.52 -7.52
N CYS A 404 5.62 21.29 -7.71
CA CYS A 404 4.95 21.36 -9.00
C CYS A 404 4.42 22.74 -9.32
N ASP A 405 4.12 22.98 -10.58
CA ASP A 405 3.16 23.98 -11.05
C ASP A 405 2.00 23.28 -11.79
N ALA A 406 1.17 24.02 -12.47
CA ALA A 406 0.02 23.46 -13.20
C ALA A 406 0.42 22.53 -14.36
N THR A 407 1.65 22.61 -14.87
CA THR A 407 2.09 21.97 -16.11
C THR A 407 3.21 20.96 -15.92
N GLN A 408 3.99 21.08 -14.86
CA GLN A 408 5.19 20.28 -14.65
C GLN A 408 5.50 20.03 -13.17
N PHE A 409 6.20 18.93 -12.91
CA PHE A 409 6.93 18.70 -11.67
C PHE A 409 8.33 19.28 -11.79
N ARG A 410 8.87 19.76 -10.68
CA ARG A 410 10.25 20.18 -10.54
C ARG A 410 10.91 19.33 -9.45
N LEU A 411 12.05 18.75 -9.78
CA LEU A 411 12.87 17.95 -8.90
C LEU A 411 14.21 18.66 -8.71
N ASP A 412 14.52 19.07 -7.49
CA ASP A 412 15.81 19.66 -7.12
C ASP A 412 16.54 18.67 -6.21
N GLY A 413 17.65 18.10 -6.70
CA GLY A 413 18.45 17.11 -5.99
C GLY A 413 19.84 17.59 -5.69
N ARG A 414 20.38 17.22 -4.51
CA ARG A 414 21.78 17.43 -4.16
C ARG A 414 22.32 16.24 -3.39
N ILE A 415 23.54 15.84 -3.70
CA ILE A 415 24.32 14.90 -2.90
C ILE A 415 25.70 15.50 -2.62
N THR A 416 26.16 15.38 -1.39
CA THR A 416 27.50 15.72 -0.98
C THR A 416 28.15 14.51 -0.29
N ALA A 417 29.43 14.30 -0.55
CA ALA A 417 30.23 13.23 0.07
C ALA A 417 31.49 13.83 0.68
N TYR A 418 31.83 13.33 1.86
CA TYR A 418 32.97 13.78 2.66
C TYR A 418 33.86 12.61 3.04
N GLU A 419 35.16 12.86 3.12
CA GLU A 419 36.13 12.01 3.80
C GLU A 419 36.74 12.83 4.97
N GLY A 420 36.49 12.40 6.21
CA GLY A 420 36.70 13.24 7.37
C GLY A 420 35.92 14.54 7.30
N THR A 421 36.63 15.69 7.25
CA THR A 421 36.07 17.02 7.07
C THR A 421 36.10 17.52 5.61
N ASP A 422 36.80 16.81 4.73
CA ASP A 422 37.06 17.25 3.37
C ASP A 422 35.89 16.89 2.45
N LEU A 423 35.40 17.86 1.72
CA LEU A 423 34.39 17.66 0.67
C LEU A 423 35.05 16.97 -0.53
N VAL A 424 34.64 15.71 -0.77
CA VAL A 424 35.17 14.89 -1.89
C VAL A 424 34.34 15.03 -3.15
N CYS A 425 33.02 15.15 -2.99
CA CYS A 425 32.12 15.24 -4.13
C CYS A 425 30.88 16.05 -3.77
N GLU A 426 30.47 16.90 -4.70
CA GLU A 426 29.16 17.55 -4.69
C GLU A 426 28.53 17.46 -6.06
N ARG A 427 27.24 17.07 -6.10
CA ARG A 427 26.44 17.07 -7.33
C ARG A 427 25.06 17.61 -7.05
N THR A 428 24.54 18.35 -8.03
CA THR A 428 23.18 18.88 -8.04
C THR A 428 22.46 18.50 -9.33
N TRP A 429 21.16 18.34 -9.23
CA TRP A 429 20.28 18.08 -10.36
C TRP A 429 19.08 19.02 -10.25
N GLU A 430 18.63 19.50 -11.41
CA GLU A 430 17.38 20.20 -11.58
C GLU A 430 16.67 19.57 -12.79
N GLU A 431 15.53 18.90 -12.54
CA GLU A 431 14.75 18.25 -13.59
C GLU A 431 13.33 18.79 -13.60
N ARG A 432 12.76 18.89 -14.80
CA ARG A 432 11.38 19.31 -15.03
C ARG A 432 10.65 18.26 -15.83
N ILE A 433 9.58 17.71 -15.25
CA ILE A 433 8.82 16.62 -15.84
C ILE A 433 7.40 17.11 -16.14
N PRO A 434 6.94 17.08 -17.39
CA PRO A 434 5.58 17.48 -17.73
C PRO A 434 4.51 16.68 -16.99
N ARG A 435 3.48 17.35 -16.49
CA ARG A 435 2.29 16.73 -15.86
C ARG A 435 1.28 16.37 -16.96
N VAL A 436 1.51 15.28 -17.68
CA VAL A 436 0.66 14.93 -18.84
C VAL A 436 -0.63 14.21 -18.41
N ALA A 437 -0.61 13.41 -17.36
CA ALA A 437 -1.75 12.69 -16.83
C ALA A 437 -1.46 12.09 -15.42
N TYR A 438 -0.62 12.77 -14.66
CA TYR A 438 -0.16 12.29 -13.37
C TYR A 438 -0.53 13.28 -12.29
#